data_b8060b829617346558d4c393a93fef00
#
_entry.id   b8060b829617346558d4c393a93fef00
#
_cell.length_a   1.000
_cell.length_b   1.000
_cell.length_c   1.000
_cell.angle_alpha   90.00
_cell.angle_beta   90.00
_cell.angle_gamma   90.00
#
_symmetry.space_group_name_H-M   'P 1'
#
loop_
_entity.id
_entity.type
_entity.pdbx_description
1 polymer ?
#
loop_
_entity_poly.entity_id
_entity_poly.type
_entity_poly.pdbx_seq_one_letter_code
_entity_poly.pdbx_strand_id
1 'polypeptide(L)'
;ELARAALAQPGHKFFILATSDANKIDKEGRNQYGIKVADLIKSKKVFEANTWDELAEKAGINKENMKKTIADWDAFCRNPVNDPFGRVSCDSGVRLDGKGPFYATVFTPSVHHTMGGVQINGKAQVLDTKGTVIPGLYAAGEVTGGVHGKNRVGCNAVPDALVFGRIAALNAVH
;
A
#
# COMPACT_ATOMS: atom_id res chain seq x y z
N GLU A 1 1.69 9.29 -2.91
CA GLU A 1 0.52 9.97 -3.55
C GLU A 1 -0.79 9.29 -3.19
N LEU A 2 -0.94 7.95 -3.34
CA LEU A 2 -2.16 7.21 -3.01
C LEU A 2 -2.66 7.47 -1.58
N ALA A 3 -1.78 7.40 -0.58
CA ALA A 3 -2.15 7.65 0.82
C ALA A 3 -2.69 9.08 1.04
N ARG A 4 -2.11 10.10 0.40
CA ARG A 4 -2.61 11.49 0.47
C ARG A 4 -3.98 11.62 -0.17
N ALA A 5 -4.18 11.01 -1.34
CA ALA A 5 -5.48 11.01 -2.01
C ALA A 5 -6.54 10.30 -1.15
N ALA A 6 -6.20 9.18 -0.52
CA ALA A 6 -7.09 8.45 0.38
C ALA A 6 -7.43 9.25 1.66
N LEU A 7 -6.44 9.94 2.26
CA LEU A 7 -6.66 10.80 3.43
C LEU A 7 -7.56 12.01 3.12
N ALA A 8 -7.60 12.45 1.87
CA ALA A 8 -8.48 13.53 1.43
C ALA A 8 -9.95 13.09 1.21
N GLN A 9 -10.24 11.78 1.20
CA GLN A 9 -11.59 11.27 1.02
C GLN A 9 -12.40 11.32 2.33
N PRO A 10 -13.72 11.45 2.25
CA PRO A 10 -14.58 11.34 3.42
C PRO A 10 -14.35 10.03 4.18
N GLY A 11 -14.11 10.14 5.49
CA GLY A 11 -13.81 8.98 6.35
C GLY A 11 -12.47 8.29 6.06
N HIS A 12 -11.58 8.92 5.24
CA HIS A 12 -10.26 8.41 4.89
C HIS A 12 -10.28 6.99 4.30
N LYS A 13 -11.34 6.66 3.56
CA LYS A 13 -11.56 5.33 2.97
C LYS A 13 -11.50 5.39 1.45
N PHE A 14 -10.99 4.33 0.86
CA PHE A 14 -11.08 4.09 -0.57
C PHE A 14 -11.38 2.61 -0.83
N PHE A 15 -11.80 2.30 -2.04
CA PHE A 15 -12.15 0.94 -2.43
C PHE A 15 -11.23 0.47 -3.56
N ILE A 16 -10.82 -0.79 -3.48
CA ILE A 16 -10.21 -1.49 -4.62
C ILE A 16 -11.31 -2.35 -5.23
N LEU A 17 -11.56 -2.11 -6.52
CA LEU A 17 -12.52 -2.88 -7.31
C LEU A 17 -11.82 -4.02 -8.03
N ALA A 18 -12.47 -5.17 -8.10
CA ALA A 18 -11.94 -6.34 -8.81
C ALA A 18 -13.06 -7.18 -9.42
N THR A 19 -12.74 -7.87 -10.52
CA THR A 19 -13.55 -8.95 -11.08
C THR A 19 -13.13 -10.29 -10.49
N SER A 20 -13.91 -11.34 -10.72
CA SER A 20 -13.56 -12.71 -10.31
C SER A 20 -12.21 -13.17 -10.86
N ASP A 21 -11.91 -12.80 -12.11
CA ASP A 21 -10.65 -13.18 -12.78
C ASP A 21 -9.41 -12.56 -12.13
N ALA A 22 -9.56 -11.36 -11.55
CA ALA A 22 -8.48 -10.65 -10.88
C ALA A 22 -8.19 -11.16 -9.47
N ASN A 23 -9.18 -11.74 -8.81
CA ASN A 23 -9.09 -12.09 -7.39
C ASN A 23 -8.29 -13.37 -7.10
N LYS A 24 -7.98 -14.19 -8.12
CA LYS A 24 -7.23 -15.45 -7.98
C LYS A 24 -7.65 -16.27 -6.76
N ILE A 25 -8.96 -16.47 -6.61
CA ILE A 25 -9.51 -17.25 -5.51
C ILE A 25 -9.29 -18.75 -5.83
N ASP A 26 -8.70 -19.49 -4.89
CA ASP A 26 -8.45 -20.91 -5.04
C ASP A 26 -9.75 -21.76 -4.90
N LYS A 27 -9.61 -23.08 -5.08
CA LYS A 27 -10.75 -24.03 -4.99
C LYS A 27 -11.37 -24.09 -3.59
N GLU A 28 -10.63 -23.72 -2.58
CA GLU A 28 -11.05 -23.65 -1.17
C GLU A 28 -11.67 -22.29 -0.80
N GLY A 29 -11.79 -21.37 -1.78
CA GLY A 29 -12.35 -20.03 -1.59
C GLY A 29 -11.40 -19.06 -0.86
N ARG A 30 -10.06 -19.29 -0.96
CA ARG A 30 -9.05 -18.46 -0.33
C ARG A 30 -8.41 -17.52 -1.34
N ASN A 31 -8.07 -16.32 -0.91
CA ASN A 31 -7.29 -15.39 -1.71
C ASN A 31 -5.80 -15.76 -1.71
N GLN A 32 -4.99 -15.02 -2.46
CA GLN A 32 -3.53 -15.22 -2.56
C GLN A 32 -2.76 -15.16 -1.22
N TYR A 33 -3.40 -14.71 -0.14
CA TYR A 33 -2.84 -14.67 1.22
C TYR A 33 -3.35 -15.82 2.10
N GLY A 34 -4.06 -16.80 1.53
CA GLY A 34 -4.62 -17.93 2.25
C GLY A 34 -5.86 -17.62 3.09
N ILE A 35 -6.44 -16.43 2.96
CA ILE A 35 -7.60 -15.99 3.74
C ILE A 35 -8.88 -16.36 2.99
N LYS A 36 -9.85 -16.97 3.69
CA LYS A 36 -11.18 -17.25 3.12
C LYS A 36 -11.91 -15.96 2.79
N VAL A 37 -12.30 -15.78 1.53
CA VAL A 37 -13.01 -14.59 1.06
C VAL A 37 -14.37 -14.46 1.75
N ALA A 38 -15.04 -15.57 2.04
CA ALA A 38 -16.30 -15.58 2.78
C ALA A 38 -16.19 -14.93 4.16
N ASP A 39 -15.07 -15.10 4.88
CA ASP A 39 -14.84 -14.47 6.20
C ASP A 39 -14.64 -12.95 6.05
N LEU A 40 -14.00 -12.52 4.97
CA LEU A 40 -13.83 -11.09 4.65
C LEU A 40 -15.17 -10.44 4.29
N ILE A 41 -16.04 -11.15 3.56
CA ILE A 41 -17.40 -10.68 3.24
C ILE A 41 -18.24 -10.59 4.51
N LYS A 42 -18.23 -11.62 5.36
CA LYS A 42 -18.94 -11.63 6.64
C LYS A 42 -18.51 -10.48 7.56
N SER A 43 -17.23 -10.13 7.55
CA SER A 43 -16.67 -9.02 8.33
C SER A 43 -16.81 -7.64 7.66
N LYS A 44 -17.51 -7.56 6.52
CA LYS A 44 -17.70 -6.33 5.71
C LYS A 44 -16.40 -5.64 5.29
N LYS A 45 -15.30 -6.39 5.18
CA LYS A 45 -14.03 -5.93 4.61
C LYS A 45 -14.00 -6.05 3.09
N VAL A 46 -14.76 -7.01 2.56
CA VAL A 46 -14.99 -7.22 1.14
C VAL A 46 -16.50 -7.25 0.91
N PHE A 47 -16.95 -6.62 -0.17
CA PHE A 47 -18.31 -6.69 -0.68
C PHE A 47 -18.30 -7.48 -1.98
N GLU A 48 -19.32 -8.29 -2.21
CA GLU A 48 -19.50 -9.12 -3.41
C GLU A 48 -20.88 -8.89 -3.99
N ALA A 49 -20.97 -8.80 -5.33
CA ALA A 49 -22.23 -8.71 -6.05
C ALA A 49 -22.09 -9.23 -7.49
N ASN A 50 -23.21 -9.53 -8.13
CA ASN A 50 -23.24 -9.99 -9.53
C ASN A 50 -23.22 -8.84 -10.55
N THR A 51 -23.55 -7.62 -10.12
CA THR A 51 -23.49 -6.41 -10.93
C THR A 51 -22.76 -5.28 -10.20
N TRP A 52 -22.20 -4.34 -10.96
CA TRP A 52 -21.57 -3.16 -10.42
C TRP A 52 -22.56 -2.28 -9.63
N ASP A 53 -23.80 -2.18 -10.07
CA ASP A 53 -24.82 -1.38 -9.41
C ASP A 53 -25.20 -1.95 -8.03
N GLU A 54 -25.35 -3.28 -7.92
CA GLU A 54 -25.55 -3.96 -6.64
C GLU A 54 -24.33 -3.81 -5.73
N LEU A 55 -23.11 -3.88 -6.30
CA LEU A 55 -21.89 -3.72 -5.53
C LEU A 55 -21.77 -2.33 -4.95
N ALA A 56 -22.08 -1.30 -5.75
CA ALA A 56 -22.10 0.08 -5.29
C ALA A 56 -23.06 0.27 -4.11
N GLU A 57 -24.25 -0.28 -4.21
CA GLU A 57 -25.26 -0.20 -3.16
C GLU A 57 -24.81 -0.90 -1.87
N LYS A 58 -24.33 -2.15 -1.98
CA LYS A 58 -23.83 -2.93 -0.84
C LYS A 58 -22.64 -2.26 -0.14
N ALA A 59 -21.73 -1.67 -0.90
CA ALA A 59 -20.51 -1.04 -0.40
C ALA A 59 -20.71 0.43 0.01
N GLY A 60 -21.86 1.04 -0.29
CA GLY A 60 -22.12 2.46 -0.04
C GLY A 60 -21.31 3.39 -0.95
N ILE A 61 -21.00 2.95 -2.17
CA ILE A 61 -20.25 3.73 -3.16
C ILE A 61 -21.26 4.48 -4.04
N ASN A 62 -20.94 5.71 -4.40
CA ASN A 62 -21.75 6.45 -5.37
C ASN A 62 -21.72 5.74 -6.73
N LYS A 63 -22.89 5.33 -7.23
CA LYS A 63 -23.04 4.52 -8.46
C LYS A 63 -22.48 5.24 -9.70
N GLU A 64 -22.75 6.51 -9.85
CA GLU A 64 -22.31 7.27 -11.03
C GLU A 64 -20.79 7.47 -11.03
N ASN A 65 -20.21 7.79 -9.88
CA ASN A 65 -18.77 7.92 -9.73
C ASN A 65 -18.07 6.59 -9.99
N MET A 66 -18.64 5.48 -9.51
CA MET A 66 -18.07 4.15 -9.74
C MET A 66 -18.13 3.78 -11.22
N LYS A 67 -19.27 3.97 -11.90
CA LYS A 67 -19.41 3.74 -13.35
C LYS A 67 -18.38 4.55 -14.14
N LYS A 68 -18.23 5.83 -13.80
CA LYS A 68 -17.24 6.68 -14.45
C LYS A 68 -15.82 6.14 -14.23
N THR A 69 -15.47 5.78 -13.00
CA THR A 69 -14.13 5.23 -12.67
C THR A 69 -13.85 3.95 -13.44
N ILE A 70 -14.83 3.04 -13.55
CA ILE A 70 -14.70 1.79 -14.29
C ILE A 70 -14.49 2.08 -15.79
N ALA A 71 -15.30 2.97 -16.36
CA ALA A 71 -15.19 3.34 -17.77
C ALA A 71 -13.83 4.01 -18.09
N ASP A 72 -13.39 4.93 -17.25
CA ASP A 72 -12.11 5.63 -17.39
C ASP A 72 -10.94 4.63 -17.29
N TRP A 73 -11.00 3.67 -16.36
CA TRP A 73 -9.99 2.63 -16.20
C TRP A 73 -9.93 1.70 -17.41
N ASP A 74 -11.07 1.20 -17.88
CA ASP A 74 -11.12 0.30 -19.03
C ASP A 74 -10.70 1.01 -20.33
N ALA A 75 -11.03 2.30 -20.49
CA ALA A 75 -10.55 3.12 -21.60
C ALA A 75 -9.01 3.28 -21.54
N PHE A 76 -8.46 3.58 -20.38
CA PHE A 76 -7.01 3.66 -20.18
C PHE A 76 -6.32 2.32 -20.47
N CYS A 77 -6.88 1.19 -20.03
CA CYS A 77 -6.30 -0.12 -20.31
C CYS A 77 -6.33 -0.51 -21.80
N ARG A 78 -7.27 0.04 -22.58
CA ARG A 78 -7.29 -0.14 -24.04
C ARG A 78 -6.27 0.73 -24.77
N ASN A 79 -6.05 1.93 -24.26
CA ASN A 79 -5.10 2.89 -24.82
C ASN A 79 -4.46 3.71 -23.69
N PRO A 80 -3.28 3.30 -23.17
CA PRO A 80 -2.65 3.89 -21.99
C PRO A 80 -1.99 5.24 -22.30
N VAL A 81 -2.79 6.23 -22.69
CA VAL A 81 -2.40 7.60 -22.92
C VAL A 81 -3.20 8.55 -22.02
N ASN A 82 -2.60 9.66 -21.62
CA ASN A 82 -3.27 10.74 -20.89
C ASN A 82 -3.94 10.33 -19.57
N ASP A 83 -3.35 9.40 -18.81
CA ASP A 83 -3.84 9.13 -17.46
C ASP A 83 -3.67 10.37 -16.56
N PRO A 84 -4.72 10.85 -15.88
CA PRO A 84 -4.64 12.02 -15.01
C PRO A 84 -3.73 11.82 -13.79
N PHE A 85 -3.35 10.58 -13.48
CA PHE A 85 -2.43 10.20 -12.40
C PHE A 85 -1.02 9.87 -12.90
N GLY A 86 -0.73 10.05 -14.19
CA GLY A 86 0.58 9.84 -14.79
C GLY A 86 0.98 8.38 -14.96
N ARG A 87 0.02 7.45 -15.04
CA ARG A 87 0.32 6.06 -15.41
C ARG A 87 0.68 5.98 -16.88
N VAL A 88 1.64 5.11 -17.20
CA VAL A 88 2.16 4.94 -18.57
C VAL A 88 1.76 3.60 -19.19
N SER A 89 1.21 2.68 -18.39
CA SER A 89 0.82 1.35 -18.84
C SER A 89 -0.28 0.74 -17.96
N CYS A 90 -1.01 -0.22 -18.52
CA CYS A 90 -1.96 -1.09 -17.79
C CYS A 90 -1.36 -2.51 -17.69
N ASP A 91 -0.18 -2.62 -17.07
CA ASP A 91 0.60 -3.87 -17.04
C ASP A 91 -0.07 -4.99 -16.24
N SER A 92 -0.96 -4.66 -15.30
CA SER A 92 -1.69 -5.66 -14.52
C SER A 92 -2.70 -6.44 -15.35
N GLY A 93 -3.08 -5.95 -16.55
CA GLY A 93 -4.08 -6.55 -17.40
C GLY A 93 -5.48 -6.69 -16.77
N VAL A 94 -5.66 -6.15 -15.56
CA VAL A 94 -6.90 -6.25 -14.80
C VAL A 94 -7.92 -5.30 -15.37
N ARG A 95 -8.80 -5.83 -16.20
CA ARG A 95 -9.95 -5.10 -16.75
C ARG A 95 -11.14 -5.23 -15.84
N LEU A 96 -11.99 -4.20 -15.83
CA LEU A 96 -13.21 -4.16 -15.04
C LEU A 96 -14.46 -4.40 -15.88
N ASP A 97 -14.32 -4.60 -17.20
CA ASP A 97 -15.38 -4.99 -18.13
C ASP A 97 -15.66 -6.51 -18.18
N GLY A 98 -15.03 -7.28 -17.26
CA GLY A 98 -15.19 -8.73 -17.16
C GLY A 98 -16.56 -9.17 -16.60
N LYS A 99 -16.68 -10.49 -16.39
CA LYS A 99 -17.88 -11.08 -15.78
C LYS A 99 -17.76 -11.10 -14.25
N GLY A 100 -18.92 -10.99 -13.56
CA GLY A 100 -19.00 -11.16 -12.12
C GLY A 100 -18.71 -12.60 -11.66
N PRO A 101 -18.68 -12.84 -10.35
CA PRO A 101 -18.95 -11.83 -9.33
C PRO A 101 -17.89 -10.72 -9.27
N PHE A 102 -18.35 -9.53 -8.86
CA PHE A 102 -17.55 -8.34 -8.68
C PHE A 102 -17.28 -8.11 -7.20
N TYR A 103 -16.14 -7.53 -6.88
CA TYR A 103 -15.69 -7.33 -5.51
C TYR A 103 -15.27 -5.87 -5.27
N ALA A 104 -15.59 -5.36 -4.08
CA ALA A 104 -15.06 -4.11 -3.57
C ALA A 104 -14.42 -4.36 -2.20
N THR A 105 -13.13 -4.07 -2.06
CA THR A 105 -12.41 -4.19 -0.80
C THR A 105 -12.17 -2.81 -0.25
N VAL A 106 -12.59 -2.57 1.02
CA VAL A 106 -12.39 -1.30 1.69
C VAL A 106 -10.98 -1.22 2.28
N PHE A 107 -10.32 -0.08 2.03
CA PHE A 107 -9.02 0.25 2.58
C PHE A 107 -9.03 1.61 3.27
N THR A 108 -8.11 1.76 4.22
CA THR A 108 -7.78 3.03 4.84
C THR A 108 -6.26 3.11 5.00
N PRO A 109 -5.66 4.30 4.84
CA PRO A 109 -4.24 4.46 5.12
C PRO A 109 -3.92 4.14 6.58
N SER A 110 -2.79 3.51 6.81
CA SER A 110 -2.24 3.28 8.14
C SER A 110 -0.75 3.55 8.15
N VAL A 111 -0.23 3.94 9.31
CA VAL A 111 1.22 4.10 9.49
C VAL A 111 1.85 2.73 9.60
N HIS A 112 2.80 2.45 8.72
CA HIS A 112 3.51 1.19 8.67
C HIS A 112 4.98 1.33 9.09
N HIS A 113 5.58 2.50 8.84
CA HIS A 113 6.99 2.77 9.09
C HIS A 113 7.20 4.27 9.23
N THR A 114 8.07 4.68 10.16
CA THR A 114 8.47 6.07 10.28
C THR A 114 9.73 6.35 9.44
N MET A 115 9.76 7.49 8.74
CA MET A 115 10.93 7.91 7.94
C MET A 115 11.86 8.82 8.73
N GLY A 116 11.35 9.48 9.76
CA GLY A 116 12.12 10.31 10.70
C GLY A 116 12.67 9.48 11.84
N GLY A 117 13.63 10.04 12.55
CA GLY A 117 14.29 9.40 13.69
C GLY A 117 15.59 10.09 14.03
N VAL A 118 16.40 9.46 14.88
CA VAL A 118 17.72 9.97 15.21
C VAL A 118 18.66 9.91 14.01
N GLN A 119 19.44 10.95 13.78
CA GLN A 119 20.44 10.95 12.73
C GLN A 119 21.63 10.09 13.10
N ILE A 120 22.12 9.30 12.16
CA ILE A 120 23.33 8.48 12.30
C ILE A 120 24.31 8.77 11.17
N ASN A 121 25.60 8.51 11.41
CA ASN A 121 26.62 8.50 10.38
C ASN A 121 26.82 7.07 9.79
N GLY A 122 27.75 6.91 8.85
CA GLY A 122 28.06 5.61 8.23
C GLY A 122 28.64 4.55 9.20
N LYS A 123 28.95 4.92 10.43
CA LYS A 123 29.36 4.01 11.51
C LYS A 123 28.24 3.70 12.49
N ALA A 124 26.99 4.08 12.15
CA ALA A 124 25.80 3.96 12.99
C ALA A 124 25.88 4.74 14.34
N GLN A 125 26.81 5.70 14.47
CA GLN A 125 26.91 6.59 15.63
C GLN A 125 25.82 7.66 15.52
N VAL A 126 25.13 7.93 16.63
CA VAL A 126 24.10 8.97 16.72
C VAL A 126 24.73 10.34 16.69
N LEU A 127 24.13 11.25 15.96
CA LEU A 127 24.52 12.66 15.86
C LEU A 127 23.58 13.54 16.69
N ASP A 128 24.12 14.56 17.32
CA ASP A 128 23.34 15.62 17.95
C ASP A 128 22.73 16.57 16.91
N THR A 129 21.99 17.58 17.37
CA THR A 129 21.33 18.59 16.51
C THR A 129 22.31 19.49 15.74
N LYS A 130 23.62 19.45 16.09
CA LYS A 130 24.71 20.20 15.43
C LYS A 130 25.48 19.29 14.45
N GLY A 131 25.11 18.01 14.34
CA GLY A 131 25.81 17.03 13.51
C GLY A 131 27.06 16.44 14.16
N THR A 132 27.27 16.66 15.48
CA THR A 132 28.39 16.10 16.22
C THR A 132 28.03 14.70 16.73
N VAL A 133 29.00 13.77 16.69
CA VAL A 133 28.81 12.42 17.22
C VAL A 133 28.60 12.48 18.75
N ILE A 134 27.55 11.79 19.22
CA ILE A 134 27.35 11.55 20.66
C ILE A 134 28.17 10.30 21.03
N PRO A 135 29.24 10.44 21.83
CA PRO A 135 30.12 9.31 22.14
C PRO A 135 29.37 8.16 22.84
N GLY A 136 29.65 6.94 22.42
CA GLY A 136 29.04 5.72 22.99
C GLY A 136 27.59 5.46 22.61
N LEU A 137 26.95 6.35 21.83
CA LEU A 137 25.56 6.16 21.40
C LEU A 137 25.48 5.71 19.94
N TYR A 138 24.80 4.58 19.72
CA TYR A 138 24.58 3.98 18.40
C TYR A 138 23.08 3.72 18.19
N ALA A 139 22.63 3.73 16.94
CA ALA A 139 21.25 3.40 16.58
C ALA A 139 21.19 2.73 15.22
N ALA A 140 20.17 1.87 15.02
CA ALA A 140 19.92 1.16 13.76
C ALA A 140 18.44 0.84 13.57
N GLY A 141 18.02 0.66 12.33
CA GLY A 141 16.65 0.31 11.96
C GLY A 141 15.68 1.49 12.04
N GLU A 142 14.40 1.25 12.23
CA GLU A 142 13.33 2.24 12.13
C GLU A 142 13.48 3.46 13.04
N VAL A 143 14.19 3.33 14.15
CA VAL A 143 14.48 4.45 15.07
C VAL A 143 15.38 5.52 14.43
N THR A 144 16.10 5.16 13.34
CA THR A 144 17.00 6.09 12.63
C THR A 144 16.28 6.85 11.54
N GLY A 145 16.63 8.13 11.37
CA GLY A 145 16.13 8.98 10.30
C GLY A 145 17.14 9.16 9.16
N GLY A 146 16.61 9.43 7.95
CA GLY A 146 17.42 9.81 6.79
C GLY A 146 17.84 8.67 5.87
N VAL A 147 17.93 7.43 6.33
CA VAL A 147 18.34 6.27 5.53
C VAL A 147 17.42 6.07 4.33
N HIS A 148 16.12 6.21 4.50
CA HIS A 148 15.11 5.99 3.46
C HIS A 148 14.63 7.28 2.77
N GLY A 149 15.18 8.42 3.10
CA GLY A 149 14.72 9.71 2.58
C GLY A 149 13.26 10.01 2.94
N LYS A 150 12.47 10.44 1.95
CA LYS A 150 11.06 10.83 2.17
C LYS A 150 10.07 9.67 2.14
N ASN A 151 10.46 8.53 1.59
CA ASN A 151 9.59 7.36 1.47
C ASN A 151 10.42 6.08 1.27
N ARG A 152 10.09 5.05 2.02
CA ARG A 152 10.80 3.77 1.99
C ARG A 152 10.21 2.84 0.92
N VAL A 153 11.05 2.28 0.07
CA VAL A 153 10.68 1.18 -0.81
C VAL A 153 10.38 -0.07 0.03
N GLY A 154 9.35 -0.81 -0.35
CA GLY A 154 8.92 -2.03 0.35
C GLY A 154 10.09 -3.00 0.59
N CYS A 155 10.03 -3.75 1.69
CA CYS A 155 11.02 -4.72 2.16
C CYS A 155 12.35 -4.14 2.70
N ASN A 156 12.71 -2.89 2.44
CA ASN A 156 14.02 -2.32 2.83
C ASN A 156 14.20 -2.07 4.33
N ALA A 157 13.16 -2.16 5.15
CA ALA A 157 13.29 -2.01 6.61
C ALA A 157 14.12 -3.13 7.24
N VAL A 158 14.02 -4.36 6.74
CA VAL A 158 14.76 -5.51 7.28
C VAL A 158 16.26 -5.43 6.95
N PRO A 159 16.67 -5.24 5.68
CA PRO A 159 18.09 -4.99 5.36
C PRO A 159 18.69 -3.81 6.13
N ASP A 160 17.98 -2.69 6.25
CA ASP A 160 18.42 -1.52 7.03
C ASP A 160 18.73 -1.91 8.47
N ALA A 161 17.80 -2.55 9.17
CA ALA A 161 17.97 -2.97 10.55
C ALA A 161 19.14 -3.96 10.72
N LEU A 162 19.31 -4.90 9.78
CA LEU A 162 20.40 -5.89 9.84
C LEU A 162 21.78 -5.27 9.55
N VAL A 163 21.87 -4.44 8.52
CA VAL A 163 23.14 -3.83 8.10
C VAL A 163 23.62 -2.84 9.12
N PHE A 164 22.79 -1.86 9.48
CA PHE A 164 23.19 -0.85 10.47
C PHE A 164 23.28 -1.42 11.89
N GLY A 165 22.48 -2.44 12.25
CA GLY A 165 22.63 -3.13 13.52
C GLY A 165 23.99 -3.84 13.63
N ARG A 166 24.45 -4.50 12.56
CA ARG A 166 25.80 -5.08 12.51
C ARG A 166 26.88 -3.99 12.59
N ILE A 167 26.73 -2.89 11.84
CA ILE A 167 27.69 -1.78 11.87
C ILE A 167 27.78 -1.19 13.26
N ALA A 168 26.64 -0.93 13.92
CA ALA A 168 26.57 -0.42 15.27
C ALA A 168 27.31 -1.31 16.26
N ALA A 169 27.04 -2.63 16.22
CA ALA A 169 27.68 -3.60 17.12
C ALA A 169 29.19 -3.63 16.94
N LEU A 170 29.70 -3.65 15.69
CA LEU A 170 31.13 -3.67 15.41
C LEU A 170 31.85 -2.39 15.87
N ASN A 171 31.20 -1.22 15.77
CA ASN A 171 31.81 0.04 16.19
C ASN A 171 31.65 0.31 17.70
N ALA A 172 30.72 -0.36 18.39
CA ALA A 172 30.51 -0.18 19.82
C ALA A 172 31.55 -0.95 20.68
N VAL A 173 32.22 -1.97 20.13
CA VAL A 173 33.20 -2.82 20.86
C VAL A 173 34.65 -2.46 20.55
N HIS A 174 34.87 -1.41 19.74
CA HIS A 174 36.18 -0.86 19.42
C HIS A 174 36.25 0.62 19.86
#